data_10e916020f7040800cd029847fb2ceab
#
_entry.id   10e916020f7040800cd029847fb2ceab
#
_cell.length_a   1.000
_cell.length_b   1.000
_cell.length_c   1.000
_cell.angle_alpha   90.00
_cell.angle_beta   90.00
_cell.angle_gamma   90.00
#
_symmetry.space_group_name_H-M   'P 1'
#
loop_
_entity.id
_entity.type
_entity.pdbx_description
1 polymer ?
#
loop_
_entity_poly.entity_id
_entity_poly.type
_entity_poly.pdbx_seq_one_letter_code
_entity_poly.pdbx_strand_id
1 'polypeptide(L)'
;MTNTRFSGLRHRFHPWFIVWLVVMWCMLMGEVTVGNLVAGLIIGVVIVFALPLPAMPIAGIDVSWGKLIAFMIRWFWELFYASLKVGWLAVRPQPVPKTAILELPMRLDNEFAISLAVTLYNLQPGGTVTDIDIANRMITVHILDARDEAQIQREIGAVAHLEASFIDIFERSHP
;
A
#
# COMPACT_ATOMS: atom_id res chain seq x y z
N MET A 1 -3.02 -44.15 11.75
CA MET A 1 -3.74 -42.86 11.87
C MET A 1 -3.00 -41.95 12.84
N THR A 2 -1.92 -41.30 12.44
CA THR A 2 -1.22 -40.29 13.29
C THR A 2 -0.14 -39.59 12.42
N ASN A 3 -0.48 -38.72 11.49
CA ASN A 3 0.57 -37.87 10.88
C ASN A 3 0.04 -36.57 10.26
N THR A 4 -1.19 -36.13 10.57
CA THR A 4 -1.77 -34.92 9.95
C THR A 4 -1.57 -33.64 10.75
N ARG A 5 -1.03 -33.68 11.97
CA ARG A 5 -0.82 -32.49 12.80
C ARG A 5 0.52 -31.77 12.54
N PHE A 6 1.52 -32.45 12.03
CA PHE A 6 2.87 -31.84 11.83
C PHE A 6 3.08 -31.27 10.42
N SER A 7 2.28 -31.64 9.42
CA SER A 7 2.39 -31.07 8.07
C SER A 7 1.97 -29.60 8.02
N GLY A 8 1.00 -29.18 8.85
CA GLY A 8 0.56 -27.80 8.96
C GLY A 8 1.59 -26.84 9.57
N LEU A 9 2.48 -27.33 10.41
CA LEU A 9 3.49 -26.49 11.07
C LEU A 9 4.65 -26.13 10.13
N ARG A 10 5.02 -27.01 9.19
CA ARG A 10 6.09 -26.72 8.22
C ARG A 10 5.69 -25.65 7.21
N HIS A 11 4.44 -25.55 6.84
CA HIS A 11 3.92 -24.48 5.96
C HIS A 11 3.76 -23.12 6.67
N ARG A 12 3.76 -23.09 8.00
CA ARG A 12 3.66 -21.86 8.81
C ARG A 12 5.01 -21.25 9.14
N PHE A 13 6.10 -22.02 9.00
CA PHE A 13 7.43 -21.54 9.33
C PHE A 13 7.99 -20.67 8.19
N HIS A 14 7.84 -19.36 8.32
CA HIS A 14 8.44 -18.37 7.43
C HIS A 14 9.59 -17.68 8.19
N PRO A 15 10.83 -18.20 8.11
CA PRO A 15 11.95 -17.68 8.89
C PRO A 15 12.22 -16.20 8.59
N TRP A 16 12.00 -15.78 7.35
CA TRP A 16 12.16 -14.40 6.94
C TRP A 16 11.18 -13.44 7.65
N PHE A 17 9.96 -13.92 7.92
CA PHE A 17 8.97 -13.15 8.66
C PHE A 17 9.34 -13.00 10.13
N ILE A 18 9.94 -14.03 10.74
CA ILE A 18 10.47 -13.93 12.12
C ILE A 18 11.59 -12.90 12.18
N VAL A 19 12.56 -12.96 11.24
CA VAL A 19 13.63 -11.97 11.15
C VAL A 19 13.07 -10.55 11.03
N TRP A 20 12.06 -10.37 10.18
CA TRP A 20 11.39 -9.07 10.03
C TRP A 20 10.75 -8.60 11.34
N LEU A 21 10.06 -9.48 12.07
CA LEU A 21 9.47 -9.16 13.37
C LEU A 21 10.53 -8.78 14.42
N VAL A 22 11.68 -9.43 14.42
CA VAL A 22 12.82 -9.06 15.30
C VAL A 22 13.31 -7.66 14.98
N VAL A 23 13.48 -7.35 13.68
CA VAL A 23 13.90 -6.00 13.25
C VAL A 23 12.87 -4.97 13.68
N MET A 24 11.58 -5.22 13.46
CA MET A 24 10.50 -4.32 13.88
C MET A 24 10.47 -4.10 15.39
N TRP A 25 10.71 -5.17 16.16
CA TRP A 25 10.81 -5.08 17.63
C TRP A 25 11.98 -4.18 18.06
N CYS A 26 13.17 -4.40 17.50
CA CYS A 26 14.34 -3.56 17.80
C CYS A 26 14.13 -2.08 17.40
N MET A 27 13.48 -1.83 16.25
CA MET A 27 13.13 -0.47 15.83
C MET A 27 12.14 0.17 16.79
N LEU A 28 11.15 -0.57 17.30
CA LEU A 28 10.17 -0.09 18.26
C LEU A 28 10.81 0.26 19.61
N MET A 29 11.78 -0.55 20.05
CA MET A 29 12.52 -0.30 21.30
C MET A 29 13.55 0.83 21.17
N GLY A 30 13.92 1.21 19.94
CA GLY A 30 14.93 2.24 19.66
C GLY A 30 16.36 1.82 19.93
N GLU A 31 16.61 0.57 20.36
CA GLU A 31 17.93 0.04 20.71
C GLU A 31 18.11 -1.41 20.22
N VAL A 32 19.28 -1.69 19.67
CA VAL A 32 19.68 -3.04 19.28
C VAL A 32 20.57 -3.64 20.37
N THR A 33 19.95 -4.32 21.34
CA THR A 33 20.63 -5.05 22.41
C THR A 33 20.40 -6.56 22.26
N VAL A 34 21.25 -7.37 22.87
CA VAL A 34 21.05 -8.84 22.90
C VAL A 34 19.70 -9.19 23.55
N GLY A 35 19.28 -8.45 24.56
CA GLY A 35 17.98 -8.62 25.22
C GLY A 35 16.82 -8.35 24.25
N ASN A 36 16.88 -7.28 23.47
CA ASN A 36 15.86 -6.93 22.48
C ASN A 36 15.82 -7.92 21.31
N LEU A 37 16.97 -8.43 20.88
CA LEU A 37 17.03 -9.49 19.85
C LEU A 37 16.36 -10.79 20.34
N VAL A 38 16.65 -11.22 21.57
CA VAL A 38 16.04 -12.41 22.15
C VAL A 38 14.54 -12.21 22.39
N ALA A 39 14.13 -11.06 22.93
CA ALA A 39 12.71 -10.73 23.13
C ALA A 39 11.95 -10.69 21.80
N GLY A 40 12.50 -10.03 20.79
CA GLY A 40 11.91 -9.97 19.44
C GLY A 40 11.80 -11.36 18.80
N LEU A 41 12.80 -12.23 18.99
CA LEU A 41 12.76 -13.60 18.52
C LEU A 41 11.65 -14.41 19.21
N ILE A 42 11.54 -14.34 20.53
CA ILE A 42 10.48 -15.04 21.28
C ILE A 42 9.12 -14.57 20.83
N ILE A 43 8.91 -13.24 20.77
CA ILE A 43 7.64 -12.64 20.33
C ILE A 43 7.34 -13.04 18.88
N GLY A 44 8.31 -12.98 17.98
CA GLY A 44 8.14 -13.36 16.57
C GLY A 44 7.74 -14.82 16.42
N VAL A 45 8.36 -15.72 17.16
CA VAL A 45 8.00 -17.14 17.18
C VAL A 45 6.59 -17.35 17.72
N VAL A 46 6.24 -16.70 18.85
CA VAL A 46 4.88 -16.78 19.42
C VAL A 46 3.84 -16.28 18.41
N ILE A 47 4.08 -15.15 17.74
CA ILE A 47 3.15 -14.61 16.73
C ILE A 47 2.95 -15.61 15.60
N VAL A 48 4.03 -16.15 15.03
CA VAL A 48 3.95 -17.07 13.87
C VAL A 48 3.21 -18.37 14.20
N PHE A 49 3.36 -18.88 15.43
CA PHE A 49 2.73 -20.15 15.82
C PHE A 49 1.36 -20.00 16.48
N ALA A 50 1.12 -18.92 17.23
CA ALA A 50 -0.13 -18.71 17.96
C ALA A 50 -1.22 -18.04 17.10
N LEU A 51 -0.83 -17.16 16.16
CA LEU A 51 -1.79 -16.51 15.29
C LEU A 51 -1.94 -17.29 13.97
N PRO A 52 -3.17 -17.66 13.56
CA PRO A 52 -3.44 -18.18 12.24
C PRO A 52 -3.34 -16.99 11.26
N LEU A 53 -2.11 -16.61 10.88
CA LEU A 53 -1.90 -15.60 9.85
C LEU A 53 -2.54 -16.11 8.55
N PRO A 54 -3.51 -15.39 7.97
CA PRO A 54 -4.04 -15.75 6.68
C PRO A 54 -2.87 -15.78 5.68
N ALA A 55 -2.88 -16.76 4.78
CA ALA A 55 -1.95 -16.76 3.67
C ALA A 55 -2.12 -15.40 2.95
N MET A 56 -1.03 -14.63 2.85
CA MET A 56 -1.11 -13.39 2.08
C MET A 56 -1.63 -13.72 0.69
N PRO A 57 -2.59 -12.97 0.13
CA PRO A 57 -3.16 -13.21 -1.20
C PRO A 57 -2.17 -12.87 -2.33
N ILE A 58 -0.87 -13.04 -2.06
CA ILE A 58 0.24 -12.90 -3.02
C ILE A 58 0.63 -14.24 -3.68
N ALA A 59 -0.01 -15.34 -3.27
CA ALA A 59 0.20 -16.63 -3.93
C ALA A 59 -0.39 -16.57 -5.34
N GLY A 60 0.48 -16.52 -6.35
CA GLY A 60 0.09 -16.42 -7.76
C GLY A 60 0.19 -15.02 -8.37
N ILE A 61 0.72 -14.04 -7.66
CA ILE A 61 1.03 -12.72 -8.23
C ILE A 61 2.45 -12.77 -8.80
N ASP A 62 2.56 -12.76 -10.11
CA ASP A 62 3.82 -12.58 -10.82
C ASP A 62 4.20 -11.10 -10.85
N VAL A 63 5.09 -10.69 -9.96
CA VAL A 63 5.52 -9.30 -9.87
C VAL A 63 6.57 -8.98 -10.91
N SER A 64 6.28 -8.04 -11.80
CA SER A 64 7.25 -7.46 -12.73
C SER A 64 8.22 -6.51 -12.00
N TRP A 65 9.30 -7.04 -11.41
CA TRP A 65 10.24 -6.26 -10.60
C TRP A 65 10.83 -5.04 -11.30
N GLY A 66 11.13 -5.15 -12.60
CA GLY A 66 11.65 -4.02 -13.38
C GLY A 66 10.63 -2.88 -13.48
N LYS A 67 9.37 -3.21 -13.74
CA LYS A 67 8.28 -2.23 -13.81
C LYS A 67 7.97 -1.64 -12.43
N LEU A 68 8.01 -2.47 -11.37
CA LEU A 68 7.83 -2.01 -10.00
C LEU A 68 8.89 -0.99 -9.59
N ILE A 69 10.17 -1.26 -9.87
CA ILE A 69 11.27 -0.31 -9.56
C ILE A 69 11.09 0.99 -10.35
N ALA A 70 10.81 0.91 -11.65
CA ALA A 70 10.58 2.10 -12.48
C ALA A 70 9.38 2.91 -11.98
N PHE A 71 8.29 2.22 -11.61
CA PHE A 71 7.12 2.83 -10.99
C PHE A 71 7.47 3.54 -9.68
N MET A 72 8.20 2.88 -8.77
CA MET A 72 8.58 3.45 -7.47
C MET A 72 9.43 4.72 -7.64
N ILE A 73 10.42 4.71 -8.54
CA ILE A 73 11.25 5.90 -8.80
C ILE A 73 10.38 7.06 -9.27
N ARG A 74 9.48 6.83 -10.23
CA ARG A 74 8.57 7.85 -10.73
C ARG A 74 7.60 8.33 -9.65
N TRP A 75 7.02 7.41 -8.89
CA TRP A 75 6.10 7.73 -7.80
C TRP A 75 6.74 8.58 -6.70
N PHE A 76 8.00 8.28 -6.31
CA PHE A 76 8.74 9.13 -5.38
C PHE A 76 8.97 10.54 -5.91
N TRP A 77 9.22 10.66 -7.20
CA TRP A 77 9.38 11.97 -7.84
C TRP A 77 8.07 12.76 -7.88
N GLU A 78 6.98 12.11 -8.22
CA GLU A 78 5.63 12.67 -8.20
C GLU A 78 5.23 13.10 -6.78
N LEU A 79 5.50 12.27 -5.76
CA LEU A 79 5.30 12.57 -4.35
C LEU A 79 6.07 13.83 -3.92
N PHE A 80 7.34 13.93 -4.29
CA PHE A 80 8.16 15.09 -3.99
C PHE A 80 7.58 16.36 -4.62
N TYR A 81 7.21 16.31 -5.89
CA TYR A 81 6.60 17.44 -6.60
C TYR A 81 5.25 17.83 -6.00
N ALA A 82 4.39 16.85 -5.69
CA ALA A 82 3.10 17.09 -5.05
C ALA A 82 3.27 17.74 -3.66
N SER A 83 4.26 17.31 -2.89
CA SER A 83 4.58 17.89 -1.58
C SER A 83 4.99 19.36 -1.69
N LEU A 84 5.81 19.71 -2.69
CA LEU A 84 6.20 21.11 -2.95
C LEU A 84 4.97 21.95 -3.36
N LYS A 85 4.12 21.41 -4.23
CA LYS A 85 2.89 22.08 -4.70
C LYS A 85 1.94 22.38 -3.54
N VAL A 86 1.67 21.39 -2.67
CA VAL A 86 0.77 21.57 -1.52
C VAL A 86 1.42 22.44 -0.46
N GLY A 87 2.73 22.32 -0.22
CA GLY A 87 3.48 23.24 0.64
C GLY A 87 3.38 24.69 0.17
N TRP A 88 3.53 24.94 -1.14
CA TRP A 88 3.30 26.26 -1.72
C TRP A 88 1.87 26.74 -1.55
N LEU A 89 0.89 25.86 -1.74
CA LEU A 89 -0.53 26.15 -1.55
C LEU A 89 -0.84 26.62 -0.13
N ALA A 90 -0.16 26.02 0.87
CA ALA A 90 -0.35 26.34 2.29
C ALA A 90 0.26 27.70 2.69
N VAL A 91 1.34 28.12 2.03
CA VAL A 91 2.08 29.37 2.41
C VAL A 91 1.59 30.59 1.61
N ARG A 92 1.00 30.40 0.43
CA ARG A 92 0.57 31.51 -0.41
C ARG A 92 -0.60 32.30 0.23
N PRO A 93 -0.61 33.65 0.09
CA PRO A 93 -1.68 34.50 0.63
C PRO A 93 -2.91 34.49 -0.31
N GLN A 94 -3.55 33.35 -0.49
CA GLN A 94 -4.74 33.18 -1.31
C GLN A 94 -5.80 32.40 -0.54
N PRO A 95 -7.10 32.53 -0.89
CA PRO A 95 -8.15 31.75 -0.27
C PRO A 95 -7.88 30.23 -0.40
N VAL A 96 -8.36 29.49 0.60
CA VAL A 96 -8.33 28.02 0.59
C VAL A 96 -9.00 27.51 -0.69
N PRO A 97 -8.39 26.58 -1.42
CA PRO A 97 -9.00 26.02 -2.62
C PRO A 97 -10.31 25.30 -2.28
N LYS A 98 -11.21 25.25 -3.27
CA LYS A 98 -12.41 24.42 -3.15
C LYS A 98 -11.99 22.96 -3.18
N THR A 99 -12.64 22.15 -2.37
CA THR A 99 -12.49 20.70 -2.34
C THR A 99 -13.63 20.03 -3.09
N ALA A 100 -13.45 18.80 -3.54
CA ALA A 100 -14.50 18.00 -4.15
C ALA A 100 -14.42 16.54 -3.65
N ILE A 101 -15.56 15.87 -3.66
CA ILE A 101 -15.65 14.41 -3.44
C ILE A 101 -16.08 13.82 -4.78
N LEU A 102 -15.33 12.84 -5.24
CA LEU A 102 -15.56 12.16 -6.51
C LEU A 102 -15.72 10.65 -6.27
N GLU A 103 -16.69 10.06 -6.96
CA GLU A 103 -16.84 8.61 -7.07
C GLU A 103 -16.21 8.17 -8.39
N LEU A 104 -15.21 7.30 -8.32
CA LEU A 104 -14.45 6.83 -9.47
C LEU A 104 -14.56 5.30 -9.59
N PRO A 105 -14.75 4.78 -10.82
CA PRO A 105 -14.76 3.35 -11.04
C PRO A 105 -13.37 2.75 -10.85
N MET A 106 -13.32 1.57 -10.23
CA MET A 106 -12.11 0.82 -9.97
C MET A 106 -12.02 -0.39 -10.91
N ARG A 107 -10.88 -0.56 -11.58
CA ARG A 107 -10.63 -1.63 -12.56
C ARG A 107 -9.74 -2.74 -12.01
N LEU A 108 -9.03 -2.51 -10.91
CA LEU A 108 -8.23 -3.51 -10.24
C LEU A 108 -9.11 -4.63 -9.68
N ASP A 109 -8.73 -5.88 -9.94
CA ASP A 109 -9.45 -7.07 -9.47
C ASP A 109 -8.85 -7.65 -8.18
N ASN A 110 -7.55 -7.48 -7.99
CA ASN A 110 -6.82 -8.04 -6.87
C ASN A 110 -6.91 -7.14 -5.63
N GLU A 111 -7.49 -7.64 -4.53
CA GLU A 111 -7.66 -6.88 -3.27
C GLU A 111 -6.34 -6.38 -2.68
N PHE A 112 -5.26 -7.14 -2.84
CA PHE A 112 -3.93 -6.70 -2.41
C PHE A 112 -3.45 -5.50 -3.24
N ALA A 113 -3.59 -5.56 -4.56
CA ALA A 113 -3.22 -4.47 -5.46
C ALA A 113 -4.07 -3.22 -5.18
N ILE A 114 -5.38 -3.37 -4.92
CA ILE A 114 -6.28 -2.29 -4.50
C ILE A 114 -5.77 -1.64 -3.21
N SER A 115 -5.52 -2.44 -2.17
CA SER A 115 -5.07 -1.96 -0.87
C SER A 115 -3.75 -1.18 -0.97
N LEU A 116 -2.81 -1.68 -1.78
CA LEU A 116 -1.53 -1.04 -2.00
C LEU A 116 -1.67 0.25 -2.83
N ALA A 117 -2.50 0.26 -3.89
CA ALA A 117 -2.77 1.44 -4.69
C ALA A 117 -3.42 2.55 -3.85
N VAL A 118 -4.42 2.22 -3.05
CA VAL A 118 -5.06 3.17 -2.11
C VAL A 118 -4.06 3.70 -1.09
N THR A 119 -3.21 2.83 -0.54
CA THR A 119 -2.15 3.25 0.40
C THR A 119 -1.20 4.25 -0.24
N LEU A 120 -0.70 3.96 -1.46
CA LEU A 120 0.22 4.86 -2.17
C LEU A 120 -0.44 6.17 -2.59
N TYR A 121 -1.74 6.13 -2.96
CA TYR A 121 -2.49 7.35 -3.24
C TYR A 121 -2.64 8.22 -1.99
N ASN A 122 -2.99 7.63 -0.84
CA ASN A 122 -3.15 8.35 0.42
C ASN A 122 -1.83 8.89 1.00
N LEU A 123 -0.69 8.37 0.57
CA LEU A 123 0.62 8.94 0.91
C LEU A 123 0.95 10.20 0.10
N GLN A 124 0.29 10.42 -1.04
CA GLN A 124 0.50 11.63 -1.83
C GLN A 124 -0.35 12.79 -1.28
N PRO A 125 0.24 13.97 -1.08
CA PRO A 125 -0.53 15.13 -0.68
C PRO A 125 -1.35 15.66 -1.86
N GLY A 126 -2.63 15.93 -1.62
CA GLY A 126 -3.53 16.51 -2.64
C GLY A 126 -4.90 15.84 -2.70
N GLY A 127 -5.00 14.59 -2.25
CA GLY A 127 -6.27 13.88 -2.16
C GLY A 127 -6.19 12.70 -1.19
N THR A 128 -7.34 12.13 -0.86
CA THR A 128 -7.41 10.93 -0.05
C THR A 128 -8.60 10.06 -0.47
N VAL A 129 -8.41 8.75 -0.49
CA VAL A 129 -9.52 7.79 -0.63
C VAL A 129 -10.21 7.69 0.73
N THR A 130 -11.50 7.98 0.75
CA THR A 130 -12.32 8.00 1.98
C THR A 130 -13.21 6.78 2.11
N ASP A 131 -13.53 6.12 0.98
CA ASP A 131 -14.33 4.90 0.96
C ASP A 131 -13.98 4.01 -0.23
N ILE A 132 -14.19 2.70 -0.07
CA ILE A 132 -13.94 1.68 -1.09
C ILE A 132 -15.15 0.75 -1.12
N ASP A 133 -15.97 0.85 -2.17
CA ASP A 133 -17.06 -0.07 -2.45
C ASP A 133 -16.57 -1.18 -3.39
N ILE A 134 -16.14 -2.29 -2.78
CA ILE A 134 -15.66 -3.46 -3.54
C ILE A 134 -16.79 -4.10 -4.34
N ALA A 135 -18.03 -4.09 -3.80
CA ALA A 135 -19.18 -4.74 -4.43
C ALA A 135 -19.58 -4.03 -5.75
N ASN A 136 -19.55 -2.71 -5.77
CA ASN A 136 -19.88 -1.90 -6.94
C ASN A 136 -18.63 -1.44 -7.73
N ARG A 137 -17.44 -1.81 -7.27
CA ARG A 137 -16.15 -1.41 -7.85
C ARG A 137 -15.99 0.10 -7.98
N MET A 138 -16.25 0.80 -6.88
CA MET A 138 -16.16 2.24 -6.80
C MET A 138 -15.23 2.66 -5.66
N ILE A 139 -14.50 3.74 -5.87
CA ILE A 139 -13.74 4.42 -4.81
C ILE A 139 -14.24 5.84 -4.68
N THR A 140 -14.36 6.30 -3.43
CA THR A 140 -14.68 7.70 -3.13
C THR A 140 -13.39 8.43 -2.78
N VAL A 141 -13.09 9.45 -3.54
CA VAL A 141 -11.87 10.25 -3.40
C VAL A 141 -12.21 11.68 -3.02
N HIS A 142 -11.61 12.18 -1.94
CA HIS A 142 -11.68 13.57 -1.55
C HIS A 142 -10.46 14.33 -2.09
N ILE A 143 -10.69 15.32 -2.94
CA ILE A 143 -9.65 16.11 -3.60
C ILE A 143 -9.50 17.45 -2.88
N LEU A 144 -8.26 17.84 -2.55
CA LEU A 144 -7.94 19.09 -1.87
C LEU A 144 -8.09 20.32 -2.77
N ASP A 145 -7.78 20.21 -4.05
CA ASP A 145 -7.76 21.33 -5.00
C ASP A 145 -8.65 21.06 -6.21
N ALA A 146 -9.90 21.45 -6.09
CA ALA A 146 -10.94 21.34 -7.13
C ALA A 146 -11.40 22.72 -7.63
N ARG A 147 -10.44 23.61 -7.89
CA ARG A 147 -10.74 25.00 -8.30
C ARG A 147 -11.40 25.09 -9.66
N ASP A 148 -11.02 24.23 -10.57
CA ASP A 148 -11.54 24.17 -11.93
C ASP A 148 -11.65 22.73 -12.44
N GLU A 149 -12.44 22.55 -13.50
CA GLU A 149 -12.67 21.25 -14.12
C GLU A 149 -11.34 20.61 -14.62
N ALA A 150 -10.41 21.41 -15.09
CA ALA A 150 -9.12 20.89 -15.56
C ALA A 150 -8.27 20.30 -14.43
N GLN A 151 -8.41 20.82 -13.21
CA GLN A 151 -7.74 20.26 -12.04
C GLN A 151 -8.40 18.94 -11.62
N ILE A 152 -9.72 18.89 -11.62
CA ILE A 152 -10.49 17.66 -11.34
C ILE A 152 -10.11 16.56 -12.32
N GLN A 153 -10.07 16.86 -13.62
CA GLN A 153 -9.68 15.90 -14.67
C GLN A 153 -8.23 15.40 -14.51
N ARG A 154 -7.32 16.24 -14.04
CA ARG A 154 -5.94 15.84 -13.74
C ARG A 154 -5.89 14.83 -12.60
N GLU A 155 -6.66 15.04 -11.53
CA GLU A 155 -6.71 14.11 -10.39
C GLU A 155 -7.36 12.78 -10.78
N ILE A 156 -8.45 12.80 -11.55
CA ILE A 156 -9.05 11.58 -12.13
C ILE A 156 -8.01 10.83 -12.97
N GLY A 157 -7.28 11.55 -13.83
CA GLY A 157 -6.21 11.00 -14.64
C GLY A 157 -5.06 10.39 -13.81
N ALA A 158 -4.70 11.01 -12.68
CA ALA A 158 -3.67 10.50 -11.78
C ALA A 158 -4.10 9.17 -11.12
N VAL A 159 -5.35 9.09 -10.64
CA VAL A 159 -5.90 7.83 -10.10
C VAL A 159 -5.93 6.74 -11.17
N ALA A 160 -6.43 7.04 -12.37
CA ALA A 160 -6.49 6.08 -13.48
C ALA A 160 -5.09 5.61 -13.92
N HIS A 161 -4.09 6.50 -13.88
CA HIS A 161 -2.70 6.17 -14.21
C HIS A 161 -2.05 5.28 -13.15
N LEU A 162 -2.29 5.57 -11.86
CA LEU A 162 -1.84 4.74 -10.75
C LEU A 162 -2.40 3.32 -10.91
N GLU A 163 -3.70 3.21 -11.12
CA GLU A 163 -4.40 1.96 -11.33
C GLU A 163 -3.85 1.16 -12.53
N ALA A 164 -3.68 1.82 -13.68
CA ALA A 164 -3.10 1.19 -14.88
C ALA A 164 -1.69 0.65 -14.62
N SER A 165 -0.88 1.37 -13.82
CA SER A 165 0.45 0.93 -13.43
C SER A 165 0.41 -0.34 -12.58
N PHE A 166 -0.56 -0.44 -11.66
CA PHE A 166 -0.76 -1.62 -10.82
C PHE A 166 -1.24 -2.83 -11.63
N ILE A 167 -2.16 -2.65 -12.56
CA ILE A 167 -2.59 -3.70 -13.49
C ILE A 167 -1.38 -4.23 -14.28
N ASP A 168 -0.53 -3.35 -14.77
CA ASP A 168 0.65 -3.72 -15.55
C ASP A 168 1.73 -4.44 -14.72
N ILE A 169 1.84 -4.13 -13.43
CA ILE A 169 2.83 -4.73 -12.51
C ILE A 169 2.35 -6.07 -11.97
N PHE A 170 1.06 -6.20 -11.62
CA PHE A 170 0.53 -7.31 -10.82
C PHE A 170 -0.44 -8.23 -11.56
N GLU A 171 -1.11 -7.77 -12.63
CA GLU A 171 -2.20 -8.52 -13.27
C GLU A 171 -1.89 -8.97 -14.71
N ARG A 172 -0.95 -8.31 -15.42
CA ARG A 172 -0.62 -8.64 -16.81
C ARG A 172 0.35 -9.82 -17.02
N SER A 173 0.67 -10.56 -15.99
CA SER A 173 1.63 -11.68 -16.10
C SER A 173 0.99 -13.01 -16.52
N HIS A 174 -0.28 -13.04 -16.91
CA HIS A 174 -0.89 -14.21 -17.54
C HIS A 174 -1.10 -13.95 -19.04
N PRO A 175 -0.32 -14.65 -19.90
CA PRO A 175 -0.65 -14.76 -21.33
C PRO A 175 -1.86 -15.67 -21.54
#